data_5b0a790405bc81332a549104bfd95674
#
_entry.id   5b0a790405bc81332a549104bfd95674
#
_cell.length_a   1.000
_cell.length_b   1.000
_cell.length_c   1.000
_cell.angle_alpha   90.00
_cell.angle_beta   90.00
_cell.angle_gamma   90.00
#
_symmetry.space_group_name_H-M   'P 1'
#
loop_
_entity.id
_entity.type
_entity.pdbx_description
1 polymer ?
#
loop_
_entity_poly.entity_id
_entity_poly.type
_entity_poly.pdbx_seq_one_letter_code
_entity_poly.pdbx_strand_id
1 'polypeptide(L)'
;MYGFILKLDYFNSIIIGTMVSLYMMRQNRLKIIFASVMLLCAVHAGASSREEPHQSGSFLPEWQKGWMDIHTIATGKGDASFVVMPDGTTMLIDAGDVTGGRMKAPALPDDSRSPGQWIARYISHFSKGLPHPERVDYFWLTHFHADHMGGETARKPGPYYGLCGIMEVGEYLSFGKIIDRGWPTYDYPSAAYVKKFCSATMDDYRKFVICQKENRGTVPECFQVGSRKQFALLNDPKSYKKDFEVWNVAGNLQAPLPGNGKIVKRYTEFINDLGENALSCAILVRYGGFSYFNGGDLGGSPADERDMETYVADLIGQVTAIKANHHGWKDTCNPYFMWKTRPDVIIVPASHVNHPWKATVQRIFDPQMPGKRQMFVTCDAAREQVGEELWKNIQPYYGHIVIRVYDGGRSYQVFVLDAYSTDYRVLYKSDIEQL
;
A
#
# COMPACT_ATOMS: atom_id res chain seq x y z
N MET A 1 64.82 17.50 -61.73
CA MET A 1 64.14 17.89 -60.49
C MET A 1 62.60 17.98 -60.60
N TYR A 2 62.06 18.24 -61.77
CA TYR A 2 60.60 18.32 -61.98
C TYR A 2 59.85 16.97 -61.97
N GLY A 3 60.48 15.87 -62.30
CA GLY A 3 59.84 14.56 -62.32
C GLY A 3 59.63 13.89 -60.94
N PHE A 4 60.28 14.39 -59.89
CA PHE A 4 60.14 13.80 -58.55
C PHE A 4 59.02 14.43 -57.77
N ILE A 5 58.72 15.70 -57.99
CA ILE A 5 57.64 16.44 -57.33
C ILE A 5 56.27 15.93 -57.76
N LEU A 6 56.07 15.68 -59.09
CA LEU A 6 54.81 15.15 -59.63
C LEU A 6 54.43 13.72 -59.10
N LYS A 7 55.44 12.90 -58.76
CA LYS A 7 55.20 11.57 -58.20
C LYS A 7 54.80 11.60 -56.74
N LEU A 8 55.32 12.60 -55.99
CA LEU A 8 54.91 12.75 -54.56
C LEU A 8 53.47 13.25 -54.43
N ASP A 9 53.03 14.19 -55.25
CA ASP A 9 51.66 14.69 -55.23
C ASP A 9 50.64 13.65 -55.62
N TYR A 10 50.97 12.80 -56.64
CA TYR A 10 50.08 11.70 -57.02
C TYR A 10 49.96 10.62 -55.96
N PHE A 11 51.05 10.32 -55.19
CA PHE A 11 51.07 9.34 -54.11
C PHE A 11 50.30 9.89 -52.88
N ASN A 12 50.48 11.18 -52.57
CA ASN A 12 49.72 11.81 -51.49
C ASN A 12 48.21 11.88 -51.78
N SER A 13 47.84 12.15 -53.02
CA SER A 13 46.42 12.18 -53.42
C SER A 13 45.74 10.79 -53.30
N ILE A 14 46.46 9.70 -53.61
CA ILE A 14 45.95 8.33 -53.48
C ILE A 14 45.82 7.96 -52.00
N ILE A 15 46.77 8.32 -51.12
CA ILE A 15 46.76 8.03 -49.68
C ILE A 15 45.60 8.81 -49.03
N ILE A 16 45.42 10.08 -49.35
CA ILE A 16 44.32 10.90 -48.81
C ILE A 16 42.97 10.35 -49.30
N GLY A 17 42.82 10.02 -50.57
CA GLY A 17 41.61 9.41 -51.13
C GLY A 17 41.26 8.09 -50.46
N THR A 18 42.26 7.22 -50.19
CA THR A 18 42.06 5.94 -49.52
C THR A 18 41.70 6.13 -48.02
N MET A 19 42.35 7.08 -47.35
CA MET A 19 42.00 7.39 -45.92
C MET A 19 40.60 7.98 -45.78
N VAL A 20 40.19 8.88 -46.69
CA VAL A 20 38.83 9.45 -46.69
C VAL A 20 37.80 8.36 -47.01
N SER A 21 38.07 7.45 -47.93
CA SER A 21 37.18 6.33 -48.21
C SER A 21 37.05 5.36 -47.03
N LEU A 22 38.17 5.04 -46.35
CA LEU A 22 38.16 4.21 -45.17
C LEU A 22 37.44 4.90 -43.98
N TYR A 23 37.60 6.22 -43.83
CA TYR A 23 36.89 7.00 -42.83
C TYR A 23 35.38 7.03 -43.09
N MET A 24 34.97 7.24 -44.35
CA MET A 24 33.55 7.21 -44.75
C MET A 24 32.92 5.82 -44.58
N MET A 25 33.65 4.74 -44.89
CA MET A 25 33.19 3.37 -44.67
C MET A 25 33.07 3.07 -43.18
N ARG A 26 33.97 3.59 -42.32
CA ARG A 26 33.90 3.45 -40.88
C ARG A 26 32.71 4.22 -40.29
N GLN A 27 32.44 5.43 -40.74
CA GLN A 27 31.27 6.24 -40.34
C GLN A 27 29.95 5.57 -40.77
N ASN A 28 29.89 4.98 -41.97
CA ASN A 28 28.69 4.25 -42.42
C ASN A 28 28.48 2.94 -41.62
N ARG A 29 29.57 2.20 -41.29
CA ARG A 29 29.47 1.03 -40.40
C ARG A 29 29.03 1.41 -39.00
N LEU A 30 29.51 2.51 -38.45
CA LEU A 30 29.05 3.03 -37.16
C LEU A 30 27.57 3.44 -37.20
N LYS A 31 27.10 4.10 -38.27
CA LYS A 31 25.68 4.43 -38.46
C LYS A 31 24.79 3.19 -38.59
N ILE A 32 25.25 2.15 -39.27
CA ILE A 32 24.54 0.88 -39.40
C ILE A 32 24.51 0.14 -38.08
N ILE A 33 25.62 0.12 -37.32
CA ILE A 33 25.67 -0.48 -35.99
C ILE A 33 24.75 0.30 -35.02
N PHE A 34 24.77 1.65 -35.09
CA PHE A 34 23.88 2.47 -34.25
C PHE A 34 22.40 2.31 -34.62
N ALA A 35 22.08 2.23 -35.89
CA ALA A 35 20.73 1.94 -36.37
C ALA A 35 20.28 0.51 -35.98
N SER A 36 21.18 -0.48 -36.07
CA SER A 36 20.89 -1.85 -35.67
C SER A 36 20.74 -1.98 -34.11
N VAL A 37 21.55 -1.27 -33.33
CA VAL A 37 21.43 -1.21 -31.88
C VAL A 37 20.17 -0.47 -31.47
N MET A 38 19.82 0.64 -32.14
CA MET A 38 18.56 1.34 -31.89
C MET A 38 17.33 0.50 -32.28
N LEU A 39 17.43 -0.28 -33.36
CA LEU A 39 16.37 -1.21 -33.76
C LEU A 39 16.28 -2.42 -32.81
N LEU A 40 17.41 -2.95 -32.30
CA LEU A 40 17.40 -3.95 -31.26
C LEU A 40 16.90 -3.38 -29.90
N CYS A 41 17.26 -2.14 -29.55
CA CYS A 41 16.70 -1.48 -28.37
C CYS A 41 15.21 -1.16 -28.52
N ALA A 42 14.74 -0.84 -29.73
CA ALA A 42 13.32 -0.66 -30.01
C ALA A 42 12.55 -2.00 -30.01
N VAL A 43 13.22 -3.12 -30.31
CA VAL A 43 12.63 -4.48 -30.26
C VAL A 43 12.73 -5.06 -28.83
N HIS A 44 13.65 -4.57 -27.97
CA HIS A 44 13.73 -4.93 -26.53
C HIS A 44 13.04 -3.90 -25.61
N ALA A 45 12.60 -2.76 -26.12
CA ALA A 45 11.45 -2.03 -25.60
C ALA A 45 10.16 -2.71 -26.11
N GLY A 46 10.26 -4.01 -26.38
CA GLY A 46 9.13 -4.89 -26.55
C GLY A 46 8.29 -4.74 -25.32
N ALA A 47 7.14 -4.14 -25.50
CA ALA A 47 6.00 -4.33 -24.66
C ALA A 47 6.12 -5.71 -24.01
N SER A 48 6.30 -5.76 -22.68
CA SER A 48 5.74 -6.84 -21.92
C SER A 48 4.35 -7.01 -22.54
N SER A 49 4.13 -8.10 -23.23
CA SER A 49 2.80 -8.47 -23.66
C SER A 49 2.01 -8.53 -22.34
N ARG A 50 1.33 -7.42 -21.99
CA ARG A 50 0.16 -7.53 -21.16
C ARG A 50 -0.67 -8.57 -21.91
N GLU A 51 -0.75 -9.78 -21.38
CA GLU A 51 -1.85 -10.65 -21.77
C GLU A 51 -3.06 -9.75 -21.58
N GLU A 52 -3.80 -9.50 -22.66
CA GLU A 52 -5.01 -8.70 -22.62
C GLU A 52 -5.84 -9.27 -21.47
N PRO A 53 -6.07 -8.50 -20.40
CA PRO A 53 -6.85 -9.01 -19.27
C PRO A 53 -8.16 -9.47 -19.88
N HIS A 54 -8.70 -10.59 -19.41
CA HIS A 54 -10.07 -10.97 -19.70
C HIS A 54 -10.93 -9.78 -19.26
N GLN A 55 -11.17 -8.87 -20.20
CA GLN A 55 -11.98 -7.68 -19.98
C GLN A 55 -13.39 -8.18 -19.66
N SER A 56 -13.69 -8.28 -18.38
CA SER A 56 -15.08 -8.52 -18.00
C SER A 56 -15.94 -7.30 -18.36
N GLY A 57 -15.32 -6.14 -18.65
CA GLY A 57 -16.03 -4.91 -19.01
C GLY A 57 -17.04 -4.45 -17.95
N SER A 58 -17.19 -5.22 -16.88
CA SER A 58 -18.17 -5.02 -15.83
C SER A 58 -17.63 -4.05 -14.78
N PHE A 59 -18.54 -3.44 -14.04
CA PHE A 59 -18.23 -2.67 -12.84
C PHE A 59 -18.42 -3.53 -11.60
N LEU A 60 -17.75 -3.15 -10.50
CA LEU A 60 -18.05 -3.74 -9.20
C LEU A 60 -19.53 -3.44 -8.88
N PRO A 61 -20.38 -4.45 -8.60
CA PRO A 61 -21.76 -4.21 -8.20
C PRO A 61 -21.83 -3.28 -6.99
N GLU A 62 -22.85 -2.42 -6.93
CA GLU A 62 -23.04 -1.53 -5.78
C GLU A 62 -23.10 -2.33 -4.48
N TRP A 63 -22.52 -1.75 -3.42
CA TRP A 63 -22.57 -2.34 -2.09
C TRP A 63 -24.04 -2.48 -1.62
N GLN A 64 -24.32 -3.54 -0.90
CA GLN A 64 -25.62 -3.81 -0.31
C GLN A 64 -25.49 -4.04 1.19
N LYS A 65 -26.50 -3.61 1.96
CA LYS A 65 -26.55 -3.86 3.41
C LYS A 65 -26.39 -5.36 3.70
N GLY A 66 -25.51 -5.68 4.63
CA GLY A 66 -25.11 -7.06 4.94
C GLY A 66 -23.81 -7.49 4.27
N TRP A 67 -23.32 -6.75 3.29
CA TRP A 67 -22.00 -6.99 2.71
C TRP A 67 -20.93 -6.14 3.42
N MET A 68 -19.72 -6.64 3.44
CA MET A 68 -18.56 -5.85 3.86
C MET A 68 -17.56 -5.77 2.71
N ASP A 69 -17.13 -4.56 2.38
CA ASP A 69 -16.09 -4.34 1.38
C ASP A 69 -14.82 -3.82 2.04
N ILE A 70 -13.68 -4.39 1.65
CA ILE A 70 -12.35 -3.92 2.04
C ILE A 70 -11.61 -3.57 0.76
N HIS A 71 -11.46 -2.27 0.50
CA HIS A 71 -10.77 -1.73 -0.65
C HIS A 71 -9.35 -1.36 -0.28
N THR A 72 -8.34 -1.93 -0.94
CA THR A 72 -6.97 -1.41 -0.92
C THR A 72 -6.79 -0.53 -2.14
N ILE A 73 -6.57 0.76 -1.91
CA ILE A 73 -6.53 1.77 -2.96
C ILE A 73 -5.12 1.85 -3.54
N ALA A 74 -4.97 1.55 -4.83
CA ALA A 74 -3.71 1.73 -5.53
C ALA A 74 -3.47 3.23 -5.79
N THR A 75 -2.70 3.87 -4.93
CA THR A 75 -2.38 5.31 -5.08
C THR A 75 -1.08 5.54 -5.84
N GLY A 76 -0.22 4.51 -5.95
CA GLY A 76 1.15 4.63 -6.43
C GLY A 76 2.10 5.34 -5.45
N LYS A 77 1.60 5.86 -4.33
CA LYS A 77 2.34 6.77 -3.43
C LYS A 77 2.23 6.45 -1.94
N GLY A 78 1.69 5.30 -1.56
CA GLY A 78 1.56 4.92 -0.17
C GLY A 78 0.39 3.98 0.07
N ASP A 79 0.06 3.78 1.34
CA ASP A 79 -1.03 2.93 1.78
C ASP A 79 -2.32 3.75 1.95
N ALA A 80 -3.41 3.20 1.49
CA ALA A 80 -4.75 3.68 1.79
C ALA A 80 -5.73 2.51 1.63
N SER A 81 -6.58 2.29 2.63
CA SER A 81 -7.63 1.28 2.54
C SER A 81 -8.97 1.85 2.99
N PHE A 82 -10.01 1.58 2.22
CA PHE A 82 -11.37 2.02 2.54
C PHE A 82 -12.24 0.81 2.84
N VAL A 83 -12.87 0.79 4.01
CA VAL A 83 -13.72 -0.31 4.45
C VAL A 83 -15.16 0.18 4.57
N VAL A 84 -16.07 -0.55 3.96
CA VAL A 84 -17.53 -0.40 4.16
C VAL A 84 -18.00 -1.60 4.97
N MET A 85 -18.42 -1.35 6.21
CA MET A 85 -18.87 -2.37 7.16
C MET A 85 -20.30 -2.83 6.84
N PRO A 86 -20.80 -3.95 7.41
CA PRO A 86 -22.07 -4.56 7.00
C PRO A 86 -23.31 -3.68 7.11
N ASP A 87 -23.28 -2.65 7.95
CA ASP A 87 -24.38 -1.69 8.11
C ASP A 87 -24.19 -0.38 7.35
N GLY A 88 -23.11 -0.28 6.54
CA GLY A 88 -22.73 0.93 5.82
C GLY A 88 -21.89 1.91 6.63
N THR A 89 -21.46 1.57 7.85
CA THR A 89 -20.42 2.33 8.57
C THR A 89 -19.10 2.25 7.80
N THR A 90 -18.40 3.37 7.70
CA THR A 90 -17.20 3.50 6.86
C THR A 90 -15.92 3.74 7.66
N MET A 91 -14.79 3.20 7.17
CA MET A 91 -13.48 3.44 7.75
C MET A 91 -12.46 3.68 6.63
N LEU A 92 -11.68 4.74 6.75
CA LEU A 92 -10.45 4.94 6.00
C LEU A 92 -9.26 4.56 6.90
N ILE A 93 -8.42 3.66 6.43
CA ILE A 93 -7.18 3.24 7.08
C ILE A 93 -6.04 3.82 6.28
N ASP A 94 -5.28 4.72 6.88
CA ASP A 94 -4.18 5.43 6.26
C ASP A 94 -4.57 6.24 5.01
N ALA A 95 -3.73 7.16 4.60
CA ALA A 95 -3.83 7.92 3.36
C ALA A 95 -2.44 8.48 3.04
N GLY A 96 -1.56 7.62 2.57
CA GLY A 96 -0.18 7.95 2.29
C GLY A 96 0.00 8.83 1.05
N ASP A 97 1.05 9.64 1.09
CA ASP A 97 1.46 10.49 -0.03
C ASP A 97 2.96 10.71 0.04
N VAL A 98 3.74 9.81 -0.58
CA VAL A 98 5.18 9.98 -0.73
C VAL A 98 5.49 10.42 -2.15
N THR A 99 5.82 11.66 -2.32
CA THR A 99 6.22 12.25 -3.58
C THR A 99 7.70 12.61 -3.54
N GLY A 100 8.50 11.91 -4.32
CA GLY A 100 9.94 12.16 -4.41
C GLY A 100 10.82 11.04 -3.82
N GLY A 101 12.14 11.22 -3.86
CA GLY A 101 13.10 10.26 -3.35
C GLY A 101 13.11 8.95 -4.12
N ARG A 102 12.93 7.83 -3.42
CA ARG A 102 12.94 6.47 -3.99
C ARG A 102 11.62 6.06 -4.63
N MET A 103 10.54 6.78 -4.36
CA MET A 103 9.18 6.51 -4.88
C MET A 103 9.02 7.18 -6.23
N LYS A 104 9.45 6.52 -7.29
CA LYS A 104 9.40 7.07 -8.67
C LYS A 104 8.09 6.85 -9.40
N ALA A 105 7.19 6.01 -8.86
CA ALA A 105 5.92 5.76 -9.50
C ALA A 105 5.07 7.04 -9.56
N PRO A 106 4.34 7.32 -10.67
CA PRO A 106 3.36 8.39 -10.72
C PRO A 106 2.22 8.14 -9.73
N ALA A 107 1.46 9.18 -9.39
CA ALA A 107 0.17 8.98 -8.76
C ALA A 107 -0.75 8.21 -9.71
N LEU A 108 -1.67 7.43 -9.18
CA LEU A 108 -2.65 6.68 -9.98
C LEU A 108 -4.04 7.34 -9.86
N PRO A 109 -4.74 7.45 -11.00
CA PRO A 109 -4.42 6.99 -12.37
C PRO A 109 -3.34 7.80 -13.10
N ASP A 110 -3.08 9.04 -12.71
CA ASP A 110 -2.09 9.95 -13.29
C ASP A 110 -1.73 11.10 -12.32
N ASP A 111 -0.78 11.95 -12.73
CA ASP A 111 -0.31 13.09 -11.92
C ASP A 111 -1.20 14.36 -12.05
N SER A 112 -2.41 14.29 -12.63
CA SER A 112 -3.33 15.44 -12.72
C SER A 112 -3.89 15.85 -11.37
N ARG A 113 -3.82 14.95 -10.39
CA ARG A 113 -4.22 15.15 -9.00
C ARG A 113 -3.18 14.56 -8.06
N SER A 114 -3.16 15.07 -6.84
CA SER A 114 -2.36 14.47 -5.78
C SER A 114 -2.96 13.13 -5.29
N PRO A 115 -2.18 12.29 -4.60
CA PRO A 115 -2.68 11.06 -4.01
C PRO A 115 -3.88 11.27 -3.09
N GLY A 116 -3.87 12.31 -2.24
CA GLY A 116 -5.00 12.62 -1.36
C GLY A 116 -6.29 12.96 -2.14
N GLN A 117 -6.18 13.68 -3.25
CA GLN A 117 -7.32 13.97 -4.14
C GLN A 117 -7.85 12.71 -4.81
N TRP A 118 -6.96 11.80 -5.24
CA TRP A 118 -7.37 10.53 -5.84
C TRP A 118 -8.05 9.61 -4.83
N ILE A 119 -7.53 9.54 -3.60
CA ILE A 119 -8.16 8.78 -2.49
C ILE A 119 -9.57 9.33 -2.22
N ALA A 120 -9.71 10.65 -2.08
CA ALA A 120 -11.02 11.27 -1.83
C ALA A 120 -12.03 10.99 -2.97
N ARG A 121 -11.56 11.07 -4.23
CA ARG A 121 -12.39 10.75 -5.39
C ARG A 121 -12.83 9.28 -5.41
N TYR A 122 -11.90 8.35 -5.11
CA TYR A 122 -12.21 6.93 -5.01
C TYR A 122 -13.27 6.66 -3.95
N ILE A 123 -13.07 7.18 -2.74
CA ILE A 123 -14.03 7.04 -1.65
C ILE A 123 -15.39 7.62 -2.05
N SER A 124 -15.44 8.83 -2.59
CA SER A 124 -16.68 9.44 -3.05
C SER A 124 -17.40 8.62 -4.12
N HIS A 125 -16.65 7.88 -4.98
CA HIS A 125 -17.26 6.99 -5.96
C HIS A 125 -17.94 5.80 -5.31
N PHE A 126 -17.26 5.11 -4.38
CA PHE A 126 -17.77 3.89 -3.75
C PHE A 126 -18.65 4.15 -2.52
N SER A 127 -18.77 5.40 -2.07
CA SER A 127 -19.70 5.79 -1.01
C SER A 127 -21.09 6.15 -1.52
N LYS A 128 -21.32 6.20 -2.83
CA LYS A 128 -22.64 6.45 -3.40
C LYS A 128 -23.62 5.37 -2.92
N GLY A 129 -24.76 5.81 -2.40
CA GLY A 129 -25.75 4.89 -1.84
C GLY A 129 -25.52 4.47 -0.38
N LEU A 130 -24.39 4.86 0.24
CA LEU A 130 -24.17 4.68 1.67
C LEU A 130 -24.95 5.72 2.51
N PRO A 131 -25.18 5.47 3.82
CA PRO A 131 -25.90 6.40 4.69
C PRO A 131 -25.30 7.82 4.74
N HIS A 132 -23.99 7.94 4.63
CA HIS A 132 -23.25 9.20 4.71
C HIS A 132 -22.18 9.31 3.62
N PRO A 133 -22.55 9.54 2.33
CA PRO A 133 -21.63 9.43 1.20
C PRO A 133 -20.49 10.47 1.20
N GLU A 134 -20.64 11.60 1.90
CA GLU A 134 -19.63 12.67 1.99
C GLU A 134 -18.82 12.62 3.30
N ARG A 135 -19.02 11.56 4.08
CA ARG A 135 -18.39 11.40 5.38
C ARG A 135 -17.78 10.01 5.49
N VAL A 136 -16.57 9.97 6.03
CA VAL A 136 -15.93 8.73 6.53
C VAL A 136 -16.16 8.69 8.05
N ASP A 137 -16.80 7.64 8.56
CA ASP A 137 -17.14 7.55 9.98
C ASP A 137 -15.90 7.45 10.87
N TYR A 138 -14.91 6.69 10.43
CA TYR A 138 -13.62 6.50 11.10
C TYR A 138 -12.47 6.76 10.15
N PHE A 139 -11.60 7.71 10.46
CA PHE A 139 -10.24 7.70 9.93
C PHE A 139 -9.33 7.08 11.00
N TRP A 140 -8.62 6.02 10.63
CA TRP A 140 -7.65 5.38 11.50
C TRP A 140 -6.26 5.43 10.86
N LEU A 141 -5.32 6.10 11.53
CA LEU A 141 -3.92 6.15 11.14
C LEU A 141 -3.13 5.09 11.92
N THR A 142 -2.48 4.18 11.19
CA THR A 142 -1.75 3.07 11.80
C THR A 142 -0.48 3.54 12.50
N HIS A 143 0.29 4.43 11.86
CA HIS A 143 1.50 5.04 12.40
C HIS A 143 1.88 6.31 11.61
N PHE A 144 2.94 7.01 12.03
CA PHE A 144 3.23 8.36 11.55
C PHE A 144 4.31 8.42 10.45
N HIS A 145 4.39 7.44 9.55
CA HIS A 145 5.21 7.56 8.35
C HIS A 145 4.49 8.28 7.21
N ALA A 146 5.28 8.83 6.29
CA ALA A 146 4.77 9.63 5.18
C ALA A 146 3.90 8.82 4.19
N ASP A 147 4.24 7.58 3.96
CA ASP A 147 3.50 6.65 3.11
C ASP A 147 2.20 6.11 3.75
N HIS A 148 1.88 6.56 4.97
CA HIS A 148 0.63 6.28 5.68
C HIS A 148 -0.19 7.54 5.99
N MET A 149 0.46 8.70 6.19
CA MET A 149 -0.25 9.93 6.56
C MET A 149 -0.10 11.10 5.59
N GLY A 150 0.97 11.09 4.79
CA GLY A 150 1.33 12.17 3.88
C GLY A 150 2.76 12.66 4.09
N GLY A 151 3.43 13.00 3.00
CA GLY A 151 4.85 13.29 2.92
C GLY A 151 5.21 14.75 2.65
N GLU A 152 6.52 15.00 2.53
CA GLU A 152 7.09 16.33 2.56
C GLU A 152 7.15 17.04 1.21
N THR A 153 7.45 16.31 0.15
CA THR A 153 8.02 16.89 -1.07
C THR A 153 7.03 17.51 -2.04
N ALA A 154 5.74 17.19 -1.93
CA ALA A 154 4.69 17.77 -2.76
C ALA A 154 3.58 18.45 -1.95
N ARG A 155 3.89 18.77 -0.71
CA ARG A 155 2.98 19.46 0.18
C ARG A 155 2.53 20.81 -0.40
N LYS A 156 1.24 20.99 -0.62
CA LYS A 156 0.65 22.26 -1.03
C LYS A 156 0.38 23.13 0.21
N PRO A 157 0.53 24.46 0.12
CA PRO A 157 0.09 25.34 1.19
C PRO A 157 -1.43 25.25 1.35
N GLY A 158 -1.89 24.99 2.57
CA GLY A 158 -3.29 25.14 2.96
C GLY A 158 -3.46 26.36 3.87
N PRO A 159 -4.71 26.75 4.19
CA PRO A 159 -4.97 27.91 5.03
C PRO A 159 -4.51 27.76 6.46
N TYR A 160 -4.44 26.54 6.99
CA TYR A 160 -4.10 26.23 8.38
C TYR A 160 -2.93 25.25 8.52
N TYR A 161 -2.76 24.36 7.55
CA TYR A 161 -1.73 23.31 7.51
C TYR A 161 -1.35 22.97 6.07
N GLY A 162 -0.22 22.31 5.88
CA GLY A 162 0.18 21.82 4.56
C GLY A 162 -0.70 20.65 4.11
N LEU A 163 -1.08 20.64 2.82
CA LEU A 163 -1.93 19.62 2.22
C LEU A 163 -1.11 18.52 1.59
N CYS A 164 -1.22 17.31 2.12
CA CYS A 164 -0.71 16.07 1.56
C CYS A 164 -1.41 14.89 2.25
N GLY A 165 -1.56 13.76 1.58
CA GLY A 165 -2.15 12.56 2.15
C GLY A 165 -3.50 12.82 2.82
N ILE A 166 -3.64 12.37 4.08
CA ILE A 166 -4.90 12.53 4.83
C ILE A 166 -5.33 13.99 5.02
N MET A 167 -4.38 14.89 5.17
CA MET A 167 -4.67 16.32 5.34
C MET A 167 -5.34 16.90 4.10
N GLU A 168 -5.00 16.40 2.91
CA GLU A 168 -5.67 16.78 1.67
C GLU A 168 -7.01 16.04 1.48
N VAL A 169 -7.10 14.75 1.86
CA VAL A 169 -8.40 14.03 1.87
C VAL A 169 -9.44 14.79 2.69
N GLY A 170 -9.01 15.33 3.84
CA GLY A 170 -9.89 16.10 4.74
C GLY A 170 -10.42 17.41 4.18
N GLU A 171 -9.91 17.90 3.04
CA GLU A 171 -10.53 19.05 2.34
C GLU A 171 -11.79 18.65 1.55
N TYR A 172 -11.90 17.36 1.18
CA TYR A 172 -12.99 16.84 0.35
C TYR A 172 -14.01 16.02 1.13
N LEU A 173 -13.59 15.34 2.21
CA LEU A 173 -14.41 14.46 3.02
C LEU A 173 -14.39 14.91 4.48
N SER A 174 -15.51 14.74 5.18
CA SER A 174 -15.56 14.93 6.62
C SER A 174 -15.29 13.62 7.35
N PHE A 175 -14.86 13.71 8.61
CA PHE A 175 -14.60 12.54 9.46
C PHE A 175 -15.50 12.56 10.70
N GLY A 176 -16.05 11.40 11.07
CA GLY A 176 -16.73 11.22 12.34
C GLY A 176 -15.74 11.18 13.49
N LYS A 177 -14.77 10.25 13.40
CA LYS A 177 -13.65 10.15 14.34
C LYS A 177 -12.32 10.09 13.61
N ILE A 178 -11.28 10.63 14.25
CA ILE A 178 -9.89 10.42 13.88
C ILE A 178 -9.24 9.63 15.02
N ILE A 179 -8.70 8.46 14.71
CA ILE A 179 -8.08 7.56 15.68
C ILE A 179 -6.63 7.32 15.27
N ASP A 180 -5.71 7.64 16.16
CA ASP A 180 -4.27 7.42 15.96
C ASP A 180 -3.59 7.03 17.28
N ARG A 181 -2.29 6.72 17.21
CA ARG A 181 -1.52 6.26 18.35
C ARG A 181 -1.05 7.36 19.31
N GLY A 182 -1.21 8.65 18.96
CA GLY A 182 -0.52 9.77 19.63
C GLY A 182 -1.42 10.81 20.27
N TRP A 183 -2.71 10.88 19.93
CA TRP A 183 -3.64 11.85 20.52
C TRP A 183 -3.67 11.74 22.04
N PRO A 184 -3.71 12.84 22.84
CA PRO A 184 -3.71 14.25 22.37
C PRO A 184 -2.33 14.90 22.29
N THR A 185 -1.28 14.29 22.83
CA THR A 185 0.03 14.96 23.05
C THR A 185 0.99 14.79 21.90
N TYR A 186 0.93 13.67 21.17
CA TYR A 186 1.83 13.31 20.07
C TYR A 186 3.33 13.35 20.42
N ASP A 187 3.66 12.99 21.66
CA ASP A 187 5.02 13.02 22.18
C ASP A 187 5.52 11.65 22.67
N TYR A 188 4.74 10.58 22.43
CA TYR A 188 5.12 9.23 22.80
C TYR A 188 6.04 8.57 21.74
N PRO A 189 7.12 7.89 22.18
CA PRO A 189 7.64 7.72 23.54
C PRO A 189 8.35 8.96 24.09
N SER A 190 8.77 9.88 23.23
CA SER A 190 9.31 11.20 23.57
C SER A 190 9.22 12.15 22.37
N ALA A 191 9.23 13.47 22.61
CA ALA A 191 9.23 14.46 21.54
C ALA A 191 10.48 14.34 20.63
N ALA A 192 11.62 13.93 21.17
CA ALA A 192 12.84 13.67 20.39
C ALA A 192 12.67 12.47 19.44
N TYR A 193 12.00 11.42 19.90
CA TYR A 193 11.66 10.26 19.09
C TYR A 193 10.76 10.66 17.91
N VAL A 194 9.68 11.37 18.18
CA VAL A 194 8.74 11.82 17.15
C VAL A 194 9.44 12.64 16.08
N LYS A 195 10.32 13.58 16.49
CA LYS A 195 11.13 14.38 15.55
C LYS A 195 12.09 13.53 14.71
N LYS A 196 12.59 12.41 15.24
CA LYS A 196 13.59 11.56 14.58
C LYS A 196 12.96 10.55 13.61
N PHE A 197 11.84 9.94 13.98
CA PHE A 197 11.32 8.76 13.31
C PHE A 197 9.98 8.96 12.60
N CYS A 198 9.18 9.97 12.98
CA CYS A 198 7.92 10.25 12.32
C CYS A 198 8.11 11.13 11.08
N SER A 199 7.08 11.20 10.25
CA SER A 199 7.04 12.10 9.10
C SER A 199 7.31 13.55 9.50
N ALA A 200 8.06 14.29 8.70
CA ALA A 200 8.27 15.72 8.93
C ALA A 200 6.99 16.57 8.82
N THR A 201 5.90 15.97 8.34
CA THR A 201 4.56 16.61 8.29
C THR A 201 3.78 16.48 9.60
N MET A 202 4.36 15.95 10.68
CA MET A 202 3.69 15.78 11.97
C MET A 202 3.06 17.05 12.52
N ASP A 203 3.70 18.22 12.35
CA ASP A 203 3.14 19.48 12.82
C ASP A 203 1.90 19.90 12.03
N ASP A 204 1.86 19.62 10.72
CA ASP A 204 0.67 19.84 9.91
C ASP A 204 -0.44 18.85 10.24
N TYR A 205 -0.10 17.59 10.50
CA TYR A 205 -1.08 16.60 10.95
C TYR A 205 -1.73 16.98 12.29
N ARG A 206 -0.94 17.44 13.26
CA ARG A 206 -1.50 17.95 14.53
C ARG A 206 -2.46 19.11 14.33
N LYS A 207 -2.09 20.08 13.50
CA LYS A 207 -2.96 21.21 13.14
C LYS A 207 -4.22 20.74 12.42
N PHE A 208 -4.07 19.77 11.52
CA PHE A 208 -5.21 19.15 10.83
C PHE A 208 -6.18 18.53 11.83
N VAL A 209 -5.73 17.68 12.75
CA VAL A 209 -6.59 17.03 13.75
C VAL A 209 -7.30 18.07 14.63
N ILE A 210 -6.60 19.12 15.06
CA ILE A 210 -7.18 20.22 15.83
C ILE A 210 -8.23 20.95 15.00
N CYS A 211 -7.93 21.29 13.75
CA CYS A 211 -8.86 21.96 12.84
C CYS A 211 -10.12 21.12 12.58
N GLN A 212 -9.98 19.82 12.36
CA GLN A 212 -11.11 18.89 12.20
C GLN A 212 -11.99 18.87 13.45
N LYS A 213 -11.36 18.81 14.64
CA LYS A 213 -12.08 18.85 15.91
C LYS A 213 -12.86 20.17 16.11
N GLU A 214 -12.20 21.30 15.94
CA GLU A 214 -12.75 22.61 16.26
C GLU A 214 -13.77 23.11 15.24
N ASN A 215 -13.53 22.82 13.95
CA ASN A 215 -14.31 23.42 12.87
C ASN A 215 -15.26 22.45 12.16
N ARG A 216 -15.08 21.11 12.32
CA ARG A 216 -15.89 20.11 11.61
C ARG A 216 -16.58 19.09 12.52
N GLY A 217 -16.45 19.24 13.84
CA GLY A 217 -17.09 18.36 14.82
C GLY A 217 -16.52 16.95 14.86
N THR A 218 -15.35 16.70 14.26
CA THR A 218 -14.64 15.42 14.33
C THR A 218 -14.19 15.13 15.77
N VAL A 219 -14.28 13.87 16.20
CA VAL A 219 -13.85 13.44 17.55
C VAL A 219 -12.51 12.70 17.42
N PRO A 220 -11.38 13.32 17.81
CA PRO A 220 -10.11 12.62 17.85
C PRO A 220 -10.00 11.76 19.11
N GLU A 221 -9.47 10.55 18.93
CA GLU A 221 -9.24 9.57 20.02
C GLU A 221 -7.87 8.93 19.87
N CYS A 222 -7.23 8.60 21.02
CA CYS A 222 -6.08 7.71 21.01
C CYS A 222 -6.51 6.27 20.76
N PHE A 223 -5.74 5.53 19.97
CA PHE A 223 -5.98 4.11 19.73
C PHE A 223 -5.90 3.31 21.04
N GLN A 224 -6.94 2.57 21.36
CA GLN A 224 -7.09 1.83 22.61
C GLN A 224 -6.79 0.36 22.40
N VAL A 225 -5.57 -0.06 22.69
CA VAL A 225 -5.17 -1.48 22.61
C VAL A 225 -6.06 -2.36 23.49
N GLY A 226 -6.51 -3.48 22.93
CA GLY A 226 -7.43 -4.42 23.58
C GLY A 226 -8.91 -4.08 23.43
N SER A 227 -9.26 -2.89 22.97
CA SER A 227 -10.64 -2.47 22.77
C SER A 227 -11.33 -3.29 21.67
N ARG A 228 -12.60 -3.63 21.91
CA ARG A 228 -13.53 -4.24 20.95
C ARG A 228 -14.75 -3.35 20.69
N LYS A 229 -14.65 -2.07 21.09
CA LYS A 229 -15.76 -1.11 21.03
C LYS A 229 -15.37 0.21 20.37
N GLN A 230 -14.09 0.46 20.12
CA GLN A 230 -13.64 1.73 19.57
C GLN A 230 -14.12 1.93 18.12
N PHE A 231 -14.11 0.86 17.34
CA PHE A 231 -14.66 0.84 15.99
C PHE A 231 -15.99 0.07 15.97
N ALA A 232 -17.06 0.74 16.31
CA ALA A 232 -18.40 0.13 16.35
C ALA A 232 -19.18 0.42 15.07
N LEU A 233 -20.11 -0.44 14.73
CA LEU A 233 -21.14 -0.15 13.75
C LEU A 233 -22.03 1.01 14.22
N LEU A 234 -22.35 1.96 13.37
CA LEU A 234 -23.04 3.20 13.72
C LEU A 234 -24.49 3.26 13.22
N ASN A 235 -24.79 2.53 12.13
CA ASN A 235 -26.10 2.62 11.47
C ASN A 235 -27.08 1.53 11.96
N ASP A 236 -26.59 0.30 12.17
CA ASP A 236 -27.42 -0.81 12.66
C ASP A 236 -26.62 -1.81 13.53
N PRO A 237 -26.04 -1.37 14.65
CA PRO A 237 -25.18 -2.23 15.48
C PRO A 237 -25.92 -3.44 16.08
N LYS A 238 -27.26 -3.36 16.21
CA LYS A 238 -28.05 -4.42 16.83
C LYS A 238 -28.14 -5.66 15.95
N SER A 239 -28.32 -5.47 14.65
CA SER A 239 -28.48 -6.56 13.68
C SER A 239 -27.22 -7.41 13.54
N TYR A 240 -26.04 -6.83 13.76
CA TYR A 240 -24.74 -7.48 13.55
C TYR A 240 -23.97 -7.76 14.87
N LYS A 241 -24.59 -7.54 16.02
CA LYS A 241 -23.92 -7.62 17.34
C LYS A 241 -23.20 -8.96 17.58
N LYS A 242 -23.71 -10.05 17.03
CA LYS A 242 -23.14 -11.39 17.23
C LYS A 242 -22.08 -11.75 16.20
N ASP A 243 -22.16 -11.11 15.03
CA ASP A 243 -21.43 -11.56 13.83
C ASP A 243 -20.32 -10.61 13.44
N PHE A 244 -20.33 -9.34 13.91
CA PHE A 244 -19.33 -8.33 13.55
C PHE A 244 -18.58 -7.78 14.75
N GLU A 245 -17.26 -7.71 14.63
CA GLU A 245 -16.38 -7.13 15.64
C GLU A 245 -15.12 -6.55 15.00
N VAL A 246 -14.64 -5.41 15.52
CA VAL A 246 -13.29 -4.91 15.30
C VAL A 246 -12.54 -4.93 16.64
N TRP A 247 -11.44 -5.67 16.66
CA TRP A 247 -10.59 -5.79 17.84
C TRP A 247 -9.26 -5.06 17.61
N ASN A 248 -8.92 -4.14 18.51
CA ASN A 248 -7.64 -3.44 18.54
C ASN A 248 -6.58 -4.37 19.15
N VAL A 249 -5.76 -5.01 18.33
CA VAL A 249 -4.87 -6.11 18.75
C VAL A 249 -3.57 -5.61 19.34
N ALA A 250 -2.95 -4.61 18.73
CA ALA A 250 -1.65 -4.08 19.16
C ALA A 250 -1.51 -2.59 18.81
N GLY A 251 -0.58 -1.91 19.46
CA GLY A 251 -0.21 -0.52 19.16
C GLY A 251 0.76 0.01 20.20
N ASN A 252 1.68 0.91 19.81
CA ASN A 252 2.68 1.47 20.72
C ASN A 252 3.47 0.40 21.48
N LEU A 253 3.84 -0.72 20.83
CA LEU A 253 4.48 -1.90 21.44
C LEU A 253 3.67 -2.57 22.54
N GLN A 254 2.37 -2.35 22.57
CA GLN A 254 1.46 -2.95 23.53
C GLN A 254 0.58 -3.99 22.84
N ALA A 255 0.29 -5.07 23.55
CA ALA A 255 -0.67 -6.09 23.13
C ALA A 255 -1.28 -6.77 24.36
N PRO A 256 -2.50 -7.32 24.25
CA PRO A 256 -3.06 -8.18 25.30
C PRO A 256 -2.23 -9.46 25.47
N LEU A 257 -2.16 -9.97 26.70
CA LEU A 257 -1.65 -11.32 26.91
C LEU A 257 -2.73 -12.36 26.52
N PRO A 258 -2.35 -13.46 25.86
CA PRO A 258 -3.25 -14.57 25.64
C PRO A 258 -3.87 -15.08 26.96
N GLY A 259 -5.15 -15.39 26.93
CA GLY A 259 -5.89 -16.00 28.04
C GLY A 259 -6.44 -15.04 29.12
N ASN A 260 -5.81 -13.92 29.43
CA ASN A 260 -6.31 -12.99 30.45
C ASN A 260 -6.57 -11.56 29.96
N GLY A 261 -6.15 -11.23 28.73
CA GLY A 261 -6.38 -9.92 28.11
C GLY A 261 -5.63 -8.74 28.75
N LYS A 262 -4.73 -9.00 29.72
CA LYS A 262 -3.93 -7.94 30.34
C LYS A 262 -3.02 -7.28 29.29
N ILE A 263 -3.09 -5.96 29.16
CA ILE A 263 -2.24 -5.21 28.25
C ILE A 263 -0.81 -5.16 28.81
N VAL A 264 0.15 -5.56 28.01
CA VAL A 264 1.58 -5.53 28.33
C VAL A 264 2.34 -4.73 27.29
N LYS A 265 3.41 -4.07 27.72
CA LYS A 265 4.37 -3.42 26.83
C LYS A 265 5.50 -4.39 26.49
N ARG A 266 5.98 -4.31 25.26
CA ARG A 266 7.14 -5.05 24.76
C ARG A 266 8.27 -4.09 24.44
N TYR A 267 9.51 -4.58 24.49
CA TYR A 267 10.71 -3.85 24.03
C TYR A 267 10.86 -2.43 24.61
N THR A 268 10.43 -2.19 25.85
CA THR A 268 10.43 -0.86 26.46
C THR A 268 11.83 -0.28 26.65
N GLU A 269 12.83 -1.14 26.88
CA GLU A 269 14.24 -0.77 27.02
C GLU A 269 14.86 -0.25 25.73
N PHE A 270 14.32 -0.63 24.57
CA PHE A 270 14.83 -0.25 23.25
C PHE A 270 13.95 0.76 22.52
N ILE A 271 12.91 1.25 23.16
CA ILE A 271 11.86 2.05 22.50
C ILE A 271 12.37 3.29 21.76
N ASN A 272 13.46 3.90 22.24
CA ASN A 272 14.06 5.07 21.60
C ASN A 272 14.89 4.74 20.37
N ASP A 273 15.23 3.48 20.15
CA ASP A 273 16.05 3.00 19.04
C ASP A 273 15.23 2.27 17.97
N LEU A 274 14.01 1.86 18.31
CA LEU A 274 13.08 1.24 17.39
C LEU A 274 12.51 2.30 16.42
N GLY A 275 12.37 1.94 15.15
CA GLY A 275 11.73 2.80 14.15
C GLY A 275 10.22 2.93 14.39
N GLU A 276 9.59 3.88 13.72
CA GLU A 276 8.16 4.21 13.85
C GLU A 276 7.25 3.01 13.52
N ASN A 277 7.65 2.15 12.58
CA ASN A 277 6.91 0.94 12.22
C ASN A 277 6.61 0.04 13.42
N ALA A 278 7.56 -0.08 14.36
CA ALA A 278 7.38 -0.89 15.54
C ALA A 278 6.23 -0.41 16.45
N LEU A 279 5.83 0.85 16.33
CA LEU A 279 4.72 1.45 17.08
C LEU A 279 3.36 1.34 16.36
N SER A 280 3.31 0.74 15.19
CA SER A 280 2.08 0.57 14.40
C SER A 280 0.94 0.02 15.25
N CYS A 281 -0.25 0.57 15.00
CA CYS A 281 -1.51 0.03 15.52
C CYS A 281 -1.99 -1.11 14.61
N ALA A 282 -2.63 -2.11 15.19
CA ALA A 282 -3.13 -3.28 14.50
C ALA A 282 -4.56 -3.62 14.91
N ILE A 283 -5.39 -3.99 13.94
CA ILE A 283 -6.76 -4.45 14.16
C ILE A 283 -7.00 -5.83 13.54
N LEU A 284 -7.93 -6.54 14.15
CA LEU A 284 -8.57 -7.71 13.57
C LEU A 284 -10.06 -7.43 13.39
N VAL A 285 -10.52 -7.46 12.15
CA VAL A 285 -11.96 -7.39 11.82
C VAL A 285 -12.48 -8.81 11.69
N ARG A 286 -13.62 -9.10 12.30
CA ARG A 286 -14.36 -10.36 12.15
C ARG A 286 -15.77 -10.07 11.69
N TYR A 287 -16.21 -10.83 10.70
CA TYR A 287 -17.60 -10.84 10.25
C TYR A 287 -18.03 -12.26 9.93
N GLY A 288 -18.84 -12.86 10.79
CA GLY A 288 -19.18 -14.28 10.71
C GLY A 288 -17.94 -15.17 10.70
N GLY A 289 -17.79 -15.99 9.64
CA GLY A 289 -16.61 -16.82 9.41
C GLY A 289 -15.40 -16.06 8.85
N PHE A 290 -15.60 -14.85 8.30
CA PHE A 290 -14.55 -14.07 7.69
C PHE A 290 -13.74 -13.29 8.74
N SER A 291 -12.42 -13.21 8.51
CA SER A 291 -11.54 -12.38 9.33
C SER A 291 -10.46 -11.68 8.49
N TYR A 292 -10.21 -10.41 8.82
CA TYR A 292 -9.19 -9.58 8.16
C TYR A 292 -8.27 -8.94 9.19
N PHE A 293 -6.98 -9.13 9.03
CA PHE A 293 -5.96 -8.50 9.86
C PHE A 293 -5.24 -7.39 9.09
N ASN A 294 -5.13 -6.22 9.72
CA ASN A 294 -4.30 -5.12 9.29
C ASN A 294 -3.41 -4.68 10.45
N GLY A 295 -2.11 -4.84 10.29
CA GLY A 295 -1.11 -4.50 11.30
C GLY A 295 -0.32 -3.24 11.00
N GLY A 296 -0.75 -2.42 10.01
CA GLY A 296 0.09 -1.32 9.54
C GLY A 296 1.44 -1.87 9.05
N ASP A 297 2.51 -1.37 9.64
CA ASP A 297 3.87 -1.77 9.31
C ASP A 297 4.58 -2.50 10.45
N LEU A 298 3.82 -3.28 11.24
CA LEU A 298 4.40 -4.10 12.30
C LEU A 298 5.56 -4.96 11.78
N GLY A 299 6.67 -4.96 12.51
CA GLY A 299 7.83 -5.79 12.21
C GLY A 299 7.68 -7.22 12.73
N GLY A 300 8.35 -8.14 12.05
CA GLY A 300 8.40 -9.56 12.38
C GLY A 300 9.82 -10.13 12.41
N SER A 301 10.84 -9.29 12.64
CA SER A 301 12.23 -9.70 12.70
C SER A 301 12.69 -9.92 14.15
N PRO A 302 12.90 -11.17 14.57
CA PRO A 302 13.43 -11.46 15.91
C PRO A 302 14.83 -10.87 16.14
N ALA A 303 15.65 -10.77 15.08
CA ALA A 303 17.02 -10.26 15.16
C ALA A 303 17.08 -8.78 15.54
N ASP A 304 16.03 -8.01 15.22
CA ASP A 304 15.95 -6.58 15.49
C ASP A 304 15.15 -6.27 16.76
N GLU A 305 14.79 -7.29 17.56
CA GLU A 305 13.97 -7.16 18.78
C GLU A 305 12.64 -6.43 18.56
N ARG A 306 12.14 -6.46 17.32
CA ARG A 306 10.93 -5.75 16.85
C ARG A 306 9.80 -6.68 16.51
N ASP A 307 9.93 -7.95 16.83
CA ASP A 307 8.97 -8.97 16.45
C ASP A 307 7.64 -8.84 17.20
N MET A 308 6.80 -7.95 16.72
CA MET A 308 5.41 -7.86 17.13
C MET A 308 4.51 -8.87 16.41
N GLU A 309 4.90 -9.34 15.23
CA GLU A 309 4.11 -10.33 14.46
C GLU A 309 3.91 -11.63 15.23
N THR A 310 4.96 -12.15 15.86
CA THR A 310 4.85 -13.40 16.65
C THR A 310 3.86 -13.26 17.79
N TYR A 311 3.88 -12.15 18.54
CA TYR A 311 2.92 -11.92 19.61
C TYR A 311 1.49 -11.76 19.12
N VAL A 312 1.33 -11.04 18.02
CA VAL A 312 0.01 -10.81 17.41
C VAL A 312 -0.54 -12.12 16.85
N ALA A 313 0.29 -12.95 16.22
CA ALA A 313 -0.12 -14.25 15.67
C ALA A 313 -0.77 -15.16 16.73
N ASP A 314 -0.23 -15.19 17.95
CA ASP A 314 -0.81 -15.97 19.06
C ASP A 314 -2.18 -15.46 19.52
N LEU A 315 -2.43 -14.17 19.35
CA LEU A 315 -3.70 -13.54 19.71
C LEU A 315 -4.79 -13.75 18.67
N ILE A 316 -4.44 -13.58 17.39
CA ILE A 316 -5.44 -13.58 16.32
C ILE A 316 -5.74 -14.99 15.79
N GLY A 317 -4.76 -15.91 15.86
CA GLY A 317 -4.88 -17.25 15.26
C GLY A 317 -5.04 -17.20 13.74
N GLN A 318 -5.72 -18.21 13.18
CA GLN A 318 -6.02 -18.27 11.76
C GLN A 318 -6.92 -17.11 11.31
N VAL A 319 -6.61 -16.52 10.14
CA VAL A 319 -7.39 -15.44 9.53
C VAL A 319 -7.61 -15.70 8.05
N THR A 320 -8.70 -15.17 7.49
CA THR A 320 -9.02 -15.33 6.06
C THR A 320 -8.14 -14.43 5.20
N ALA A 321 -7.95 -13.19 5.60
CA ALA A 321 -7.18 -12.22 4.81
C ALA A 321 -6.27 -11.36 5.67
N ILE A 322 -5.14 -10.93 5.09
CA ILE A 322 -4.23 -9.95 5.70
C ILE A 322 -3.85 -8.85 4.70
N LYS A 323 -3.66 -7.63 5.21
CA LYS A 323 -2.69 -6.71 4.61
C LYS A 323 -1.30 -7.20 5.03
N ALA A 324 -0.40 -7.43 4.09
CA ALA A 324 0.98 -7.73 4.43
C ALA A 324 1.57 -6.56 5.24
N ASN A 325 2.08 -6.84 6.43
CA ASN A 325 2.69 -5.82 7.27
C ASN A 325 3.85 -5.17 6.50
N HIS A 326 4.05 -3.85 6.69
CA HIS A 326 5.12 -3.08 6.08
C HIS A 326 5.26 -3.37 4.58
N HIS A 327 4.12 -3.40 3.88
CA HIS A 327 4.03 -3.64 2.42
C HIS A 327 4.76 -4.91 1.94
N GLY A 328 4.93 -5.89 2.82
CA GLY A 328 5.73 -7.08 2.54
C GLY A 328 7.25 -6.83 2.52
N TRP A 329 7.75 -5.83 3.26
CA TRP A 329 9.18 -5.58 3.41
C TRP A 329 9.93 -6.78 3.99
N LYS A 330 11.28 -6.76 3.90
CA LYS A 330 12.13 -7.91 4.26
C LYS A 330 11.98 -8.43 5.70
N ASP A 331 11.54 -7.59 6.63
CA ASP A 331 11.42 -7.86 8.06
C ASP A 331 10.03 -8.31 8.50
N THR A 332 9.13 -8.63 7.57
CA THR A 332 7.72 -8.94 7.85
C THR A 332 7.27 -10.28 7.30
N CYS A 333 6.05 -10.68 7.62
CA CYS A 333 5.49 -11.98 7.30
C CYS A 333 6.43 -13.10 7.76
N ASN A 334 6.87 -13.04 9.02
CA ASN A 334 7.81 -14.03 9.54
C ASN A 334 7.21 -15.45 9.50
N PRO A 335 8.05 -16.52 9.49
CA PRO A 335 7.55 -17.88 9.34
C PRO A 335 6.52 -18.29 10.38
N TYR A 336 6.69 -17.85 11.65
CA TYR A 336 5.73 -18.18 12.72
C TYR A 336 4.39 -17.49 12.50
N PHE A 337 4.40 -16.20 12.15
CA PHE A 337 3.19 -15.44 11.83
C PHE A 337 2.43 -16.11 10.68
N MET A 338 3.12 -16.43 9.59
CA MET A 338 2.51 -17.07 8.43
C MET A 338 1.98 -18.48 8.75
N TRP A 339 2.72 -19.25 9.55
CA TRP A 339 2.29 -20.60 9.97
C TRP A 339 1.06 -20.55 10.89
N LYS A 340 1.00 -19.55 11.77
CA LYS A 340 -0.09 -19.42 12.75
C LYS A 340 -1.36 -18.84 12.13
N THR A 341 -1.21 -17.80 11.31
CA THR A 341 -2.34 -17.06 10.72
C THR A 341 -2.91 -17.71 9.46
N ARG A 342 -2.09 -18.40 8.66
CA ARG A 342 -2.48 -19.13 7.45
C ARG A 342 -3.48 -18.39 6.57
N PRO A 343 -3.23 -17.16 6.16
CA PRO A 343 -4.20 -16.39 5.41
C PRO A 343 -4.42 -16.99 4.02
N ASP A 344 -5.68 -17.03 3.56
CA ASP A 344 -6.04 -17.41 2.20
C ASP A 344 -5.74 -16.28 1.21
N VAL A 345 -5.93 -15.02 1.66
CA VAL A 345 -5.71 -13.82 0.86
C VAL A 345 -4.67 -12.92 1.52
N ILE A 346 -3.66 -12.55 0.76
CA ILE A 346 -2.61 -11.62 1.18
C ILE A 346 -2.62 -10.43 0.23
N ILE A 347 -2.82 -9.23 0.77
CA ILE A 347 -2.82 -7.98 0.01
C ILE A 347 -1.57 -7.18 0.33
N VAL A 348 -0.88 -6.72 -0.71
CA VAL A 348 0.27 -5.83 -0.61
C VAL A 348 -0.07 -4.51 -1.28
N PRO A 349 -0.27 -3.44 -0.52
CA PRO A 349 -0.30 -2.09 -1.07
C PRO A 349 1.11 -1.71 -1.50
N ALA A 350 1.43 -1.97 -2.76
CA ALA A 350 2.75 -1.77 -3.32
C ALA A 350 2.87 -0.37 -3.93
N SER A 351 3.97 0.31 -3.64
CA SER A 351 4.30 1.63 -4.18
C SER A 351 5.81 1.80 -4.43
N HIS A 352 6.60 0.78 -4.12
CA HIS A 352 8.05 0.82 -4.20
C HIS A 352 8.60 -0.49 -4.83
N VAL A 353 9.80 -0.42 -5.42
CA VAL A 353 10.49 -1.57 -6.04
C VAL A 353 10.82 -2.73 -5.07
N ASN A 354 10.63 -2.50 -3.78
CA ASN A 354 10.82 -3.50 -2.73
C ASN A 354 9.51 -3.89 -2.02
N HIS A 355 8.36 -3.57 -2.59
CA HIS A 355 7.04 -3.93 -2.07
C HIS A 355 6.31 -4.88 -3.03
N PRO A 356 6.36 -6.21 -2.76
CA PRO A 356 6.98 -6.93 -1.65
C PRO A 356 8.48 -7.19 -1.87
N TRP A 357 9.21 -7.51 -0.80
CA TRP A 357 10.60 -7.96 -0.88
C TRP A 357 10.67 -9.44 -1.29
N LYS A 358 11.71 -9.81 -2.09
CA LYS A 358 11.92 -11.20 -2.55
C LYS A 358 11.86 -12.24 -1.41
N ALA A 359 12.59 -11.99 -0.32
CA ALA A 359 12.61 -12.91 0.81
C ALA A 359 11.24 -13.07 1.49
N THR A 360 10.42 -12.04 1.47
CA THR A 360 9.05 -12.09 1.99
C THR A 360 8.16 -12.95 1.10
N VAL A 361 8.25 -12.81 -0.22
CA VAL A 361 7.53 -13.68 -1.16
C VAL A 361 7.96 -15.15 -0.99
N GLN A 362 9.27 -15.40 -0.80
CA GLN A 362 9.77 -16.75 -0.52
C GLN A 362 9.17 -17.34 0.75
N ARG A 363 9.06 -16.56 1.85
CA ARG A 363 8.43 -17.01 3.10
C ARG A 363 6.94 -17.29 2.94
N ILE A 364 6.25 -16.42 2.23
CA ILE A 364 4.80 -16.56 1.98
C ILE A 364 4.51 -17.84 1.20
N PHE A 365 5.30 -18.14 0.18
CA PHE A 365 5.10 -19.30 -0.69
C PHE A 365 6.06 -20.46 -0.39
N ASP A 366 6.59 -20.53 0.84
CA ASP A 366 7.35 -21.67 1.27
C ASP A 366 6.49 -22.95 1.16
N PRO A 367 6.95 -24.00 0.43
CA PRO A 367 6.20 -25.24 0.26
C PRO A 367 5.89 -25.98 1.57
N GLN A 368 6.62 -25.68 2.64
CA GLN A 368 6.38 -26.27 3.96
C GLN A 368 5.24 -25.57 4.71
N MET A 369 4.81 -24.39 4.26
CA MET A 369 3.70 -23.68 4.88
C MET A 369 2.36 -24.30 4.46
N PRO A 370 1.47 -24.65 5.41
CA PRO A 370 0.17 -25.24 5.09
C PRO A 370 -0.79 -24.23 4.50
N GLY A 371 -1.73 -24.71 3.70
CA GLY A 371 -2.83 -23.92 3.12
C GLY A 371 -2.53 -23.38 1.71
N LYS A 372 -3.60 -23.05 0.99
CA LYS A 372 -3.53 -22.32 -0.28
C LYS A 372 -3.48 -20.83 0.01
N ARG A 373 -2.77 -20.08 -0.81
CA ARG A 373 -2.66 -18.62 -0.66
C ARG A 373 -2.79 -17.95 -2.01
N GLN A 374 -3.49 -16.83 -2.00
CA GLN A 374 -3.54 -15.91 -3.12
C GLN A 374 -2.93 -14.59 -2.67
N MET A 375 -1.93 -14.12 -3.39
CA MET A 375 -1.28 -12.85 -3.12
C MET A 375 -1.61 -11.87 -4.22
N PHE A 376 -2.11 -10.70 -3.82
CA PHE A 376 -2.44 -9.60 -4.69
C PHE A 376 -1.55 -8.41 -4.36
N VAL A 377 -1.07 -7.73 -5.39
CA VAL A 377 -0.26 -6.51 -5.27
C VAL A 377 -0.93 -5.38 -6.05
N THR A 378 -0.87 -4.15 -5.57
CA THR A 378 -1.48 -3.00 -6.25
C THR A 378 -0.72 -2.56 -7.50
N CYS A 379 0.57 -2.90 -7.62
CA CYS A 379 1.39 -2.70 -8.81
C CYS A 379 2.54 -3.71 -8.89
N ASP A 380 3.20 -3.77 -10.04
CA ASP A 380 4.29 -4.71 -10.32
C ASP A 380 5.70 -4.13 -10.12
N ALA A 381 5.83 -3.02 -9.42
CA ALA A 381 7.11 -2.31 -9.24
C ALA A 381 8.24 -3.18 -8.67
N ALA A 382 7.90 -4.22 -7.90
CA ALA A 382 8.86 -5.15 -7.29
C ALA A 382 9.20 -6.37 -8.17
N ARG A 383 8.57 -6.53 -9.34
CA ARG A 383 8.67 -7.74 -10.17
C ARG A 383 10.11 -8.11 -10.52
N GLU A 384 10.90 -7.15 -10.95
CA GLU A 384 12.31 -7.37 -11.30
C GLU A 384 13.12 -7.86 -10.09
N GLN A 385 12.96 -7.24 -8.94
CA GLN A 385 13.66 -7.57 -7.70
C GLN A 385 13.25 -8.93 -7.15
N VAL A 386 11.97 -9.27 -7.20
CA VAL A 386 11.44 -10.58 -6.77
C VAL A 386 11.90 -11.67 -7.74
N GLY A 387 11.91 -11.41 -9.02
CA GLY A 387 12.28 -12.32 -10.10
C GLY A 387 11.08 -13.13 -10.60
N GLU A 388 11.07 -13.41 -11.92
CA GLU A 388 9.94 -14.03 -12.63
C GLU A 388 9.49 -15.36 -12.02
N GLU A 389 10.41 -16.17 -11.54
CA GLU A 389 10.08 -17.50 -10.99
C GLU A 389 9.22 -17.44 -9.73
N LEU A 390 9.49 -16.49 -8.85
CA LEU A 390 8.67 -16.26 -7.66
C LEU A 390 7.44 -15.43 -7.97
N TRP A 391 7.56 -14.49 -8.92
CA TRP A 391 6.46 -13.59 -9.30
C TRP A 391 5.24 -14.33 -9.85
N LYS A 392 5.43 -15.50 -10.46
CA LYS A 392 4.34 -16.37 -10.95
C LYS A 392 3.35 -16.80 -9.86
N ASN A 393 3.74 -16.75 -8.59
CA ASN A 393 2.85 -17.07 -7.47
C ASN A 393 1.95 -15.88 -7.08
N ILE A 394 2.24 -14.68 -7.60
CA ILE A 394 1.45 -13.46 -7.35
C ILE A 394 0.42 -13.34 -8.46
N GLN A 395 -0.80 -12.92 -8.12
CA GLN A 395 -1.87 -12.73 -9.08
C GLN A 395 -1.46 -11.70 -10.14
N PRO A 396 -1.69 -11.97 -11.43
CA PRO A 396 -1.14 -11.15 -12.53
C PRO A 396 -1.94 -9.88 -12.83
N TYR A 397 -2.88 -9.50 -11.97
CA TYR A 397 -3.73 -8.32 -12.13
C TYR A 397 -3.37 -7.28 -11.09
N TYR A 398 -3.17 -6.02 -11.53
CA TYR A 398 -2.73 -4.91 -10.69
C TYR A 398 -3.76 -3.78 -10.73
N GLY A 399 -3.94 -3.12 -9.59
CA GLY A 399 -4.92 -2.05 -9.46
C GLY A 399 -5.47 -1.93 -8.05
N HIS A 400 -6.66 -1.36 -7.90
CA HIS A 400 -7.35 -1.38 -6.61
C HIS A 400 -7.83 -2.80 -6.31
N ILE A 401 -7.59 -3.28 -5.09
CA ILE A 401 -7.98 -4.64 -4.68
C ILE A 401 -9.16 -4.54 -3.74
N VAL A 402 -10.23 -5.26 -4.02
CA VAL A 402 -11.44 -5.28 -3.19
C VAL A 402 -11.73 -6.71 -2.73
N ILE A 403 -11.79 -6.90 -1.41
CA ILE A 403 -12.39 -8.12 -0.85
C ILE A 403 -13.83 -7.78 -0.50
N ARG A 404 -14.78 -8.43 -1.16
CA ARG A 404 -16.21 -8.36 -0.83
C ARG A 404 -16.61 -9.58 -0.04
N VAL A 405 -17.12 -9.36 1.16
CA VAL A 405 -17.65 -10.38 2.05
C VAL A 405 -19.16 -10.31 2.01
N TYR A 406 -19.78 -11.43 1.70
CA TYR A 406 -21.23 -11.54 1.53
C TYR A 406 -21.96 -11.84 2.86
N ASP A 407 -23.26 -11.77 2.81
CA ASP A 407 -24.18 -11.81 3.96
C ASP A 407 -23.77 -12.73 5.10
N GLY A 408 -23.60 -12.14 6.26
CA GLY A 408 -23.26 -12.84 7.49
C GLY A 408 -21.81 -13.36 7.53
N GLY A 409 -20.94 -12.92 6.62
CA GLY A 409 -19.55 -13.36 6.58
C GLY A 409 -19.38 -14.83 6.22
N ARG A 410 -20.28 -15.39 5.41
CA ARG A 410 -20.28 -16.82 5.03
C ARG A 410 -19.47 -17.12 3.79
N SER A 411 -19.22 -16.10 2.96
CA SER A 411 -18.43 -16.24 1.75
C SER A 411 -17.79 -14.91 1.38
N TYR A 412 -16.77 -14.97 0.56
CA TYR A 412 -16.10 -13.77 0.04
C TYR A 412 -15.66 -13.94 -1.40
N GLN A 413 -15.35 -12.83 -2.05
CA GLN A 413 -14.81 -12.77 -3.41
C GLN A 413 -13.78 -11.64 -3.49
N VAL A 414 -12.72 -11.84 -4.26
CA VAL A 414 -11.69 -10.82 -4.49
C VAL A 414 -11.85 -10.25 -5.90
N PHE A 415 -11.79 -8.93 -5.99
CA PHE A 415 -11.79 -8.18 -7.25
C PHE A 415 -10.52 -7.36 -7.36
N VAL A 416 -10.04 -7.19 -8.59
CA VAL A 416 -9.05 -6.17 -8.93
C VAL A 416 -9.71 -5.19 -9.88
N LEU A 417 -9.66 -3.91 -9.55
CA LEU A 417 -10.24 -2.83 -10.34
C LEU A 417 -9.14 -2.02 -11.01
N ASP A 418 -9.42 -1.52 -12.20
CA ASP A 418 -8.52 -0.67 -12.96
C ASP A 418 -8.17 0.60 -12.15
N ALA A 419 -6.89 0.78 -11.87
CA ALA A 419 -6.37 1.97 -11.19
C ALA A 419 -5.77 2.99 -12.16
N TYR A 420 -5.73 2.69 -13.45
CA TYR A 420 -5.20 3.57 -14.50
C TYR A 420 -6.31 4.37 -15.21
N SER A 421 -7.55 4.21 -14.77
CA SER A 421 -8.70 4.98 -15.22
C SER A 421 -9.59 5.37 -14.04
N THR A 422 -10.50 6.31 -14.27
CA THR A 422 -11.49 6.73 -13.26
C THR A 422 -12.80 5.96 -13.35
N ASP A 423 -12.86 4.96 -14.22
CA ASP A 423 -14.04 4.12 -14.42
C ASP A 423 -14.08 2.95 -13.43
N TYR A 424 -12.93 2.58 -12.86
CA TYR A 424 -12.79 1.49 -11.89
C TYR A 424 -13.37 0.16 -12.39
N ARG A 425 -13.12 -0.18 -13.68
CA ARG A 425 -13.61 -1.45 -14.27
C ARG A 425 -12.98 -2.64 -13.59
N VAL A 426 -13.72 -3.72 -13.49
CA VAL A 426 -13.23 -4.99 -12.98
C VAL A 426 -12.26 -5.61 -14.01
N LEU A 427 -11.00 -5.73 -13.64
CA LEU A 427 -9.96 -6.43 -14.39
C LEU A 427 -9.94 -7.93 -14.05
N TYR A 428 -10.26 -8.27 -12.80
CA TYR A 428 -10.27 -9.63 -12.29
C TYR A 428 -11.33 -9.79 -11.22
N LYS A 429 -11.92 -10.98 -11.16
CA LYS A 429 -12.70 -11.44 -10.01
C LYS A 429 -12.38 -12.91 -9.75
N SER A 430 -12.18 -13.28 -8.48
CA SER A 430 -12.03 -14.68 -8.07
C SER A 430 -13.37 -15.42 -8.14
N ASP A 431 -13.35 -16.73 -7.93
CA ASP A 431 -14.55 -17.46 -7.54
C ASP A 431 -15.02 -17.00 -6.15
N ILE A 432 -16.27 -17.32 -5.81
CA ILE A 432 -16.80 -17.09 -4.47
C ILE A 432 -16.33 -18.21 -3.57
N GLU A 433 -15.53 -17.86 -2.57
CA GLU A 433 -15.01 -18.79 -1.57
C GLU A 433 -15.98 -18.90 -0.39
N GLN A 434 -16.29 -20.12 0.03
CA GLN A 434 -17.12 -20.41 1.20
C GLN A 434 -16.29 -20.53 2.46
N LEU A 435 -16.80 -20.06 3.61
CA LEU A 435 -16.13 -20.02 4.92
C LEU A 435 -16.76 -20.98 5.93
#